data_d33365338065c899faf0b18bce9507ad
#
_entry.id   d33365338065c899faf0b18bce9507ad
#
_cell.length_a   1.000
_cell.length_b   1.000
_cell.length_c   1.000
_cell.angle_alpha   90.00
_cell.angle_beta   90.00
_cell.angle_gamma   90.00
#
_symmetry.space_group_name_H-M   'P 1'
#
loop_
_entity.id
_entity.type
_entity.pdbx_description
1 polymer ?
#
loop_
_entity_poly.entity_id
_entity_poly.type
_entity_poly.pdbx_seq_one_letter_code
_entity_poly.pdbx_strand_id
1 'polypeptide(L)'
;MNKTERKMVEILTRGRENFGIVSVKAEFEAEGTRLEELLRLVDVARAAGLPITVKIGGCEAIRDLLEAKQIGVRYIVAPMVESAYAASKYVAAKNIVYSEDEQKDTDFLFNMETITGFENRESLIDAICTPNGADGVVFGRVDFVGSMGWARDTINKQQTTDFALETARLCKKADKQLVMGGGVSIESIDAIRQVQAIRLDRFETRKVVFDAGKALALDIEEGLVDAVHFELLWLLNKRDYYNGIAHEDEKRIGMLE
;
A
#
# COMPACT_ATOMS: atom_id res chain seq x y z
N MET A 1 6.07 14.47 18.98
CA MET A 1 5.02 14.80 17.97
C MET A 1 4.60 16.26 18.04
N ASN A 2 4.48 16.93 16.91
CA ASN A 2 3.93 18.29 16.80
C ASN A 2 2.38 18.28 16.79
N LYS A 3 1.75 19.47 16.65
CA LYS A 3 0.28 19.60 16.67
C LYS A 3 -0.40 18.89 15.50
N THR A 4 0.20 18.92 14.29
CA THR A 4 -0.32 18.27 13.10
C THR A 4 -0.23 16.74 13.22
N GLU A 5 0.88 16.23 13.75
CA GLU A 5 1.06 14.80 14.00
C GLU A 5 0.05 14.25 15.03
N ARG A 6 -0.25 15.00 16.10
CA ARG A 6 -1.30 14.60 17.05
C ARG A 6 -2.68 14.52 16.40
N LYS A 7 -3.02 15.46 15.50
CA LYS A 7 -4.26 15.37 14.72
C LYS A 7 -4.30 14.16 13.79
N MET A 8 -3.16 13.82 13.18
CA MET A 8 -3.06 12.61 12.37
C MET A 8 -3.31 11.35 13.21
N VAL A 9 -2.77 11.29 14.43
CA VAL A 9 -3.03 10.18 15.37
C VAL A 9 -4.51 10.09 15.73
N GLU A 10 -5.18 11.22 16.00
CA GLU A 10 -6.63 11.26 16.30
C GLU A 10 -7.46 10.70 15.13
N ILE A 11 -7.18 11.11 13.89
CA ILE A 11 -7.85 10.61 12.68
C ILE A 11 -7.62 9.10 12.52
N LEU A 12 -6.39 8.64 12.63
CA LEU A 12 -6.06 7.22 12.48
C LEU A 12 -6.67 6.36 13.57
N THR A 13 -6.70 6.84 14.82
CA THR A 13 -7.34 6.14 15.94
C THR A 13 -8.84 5.99 15.70
N ARG A 14 -9.52 7.09 15.31
CA ARG A 14 -10.93 7.07 14.94
C ARG A 14 -11.18 6.12 13.77
N GLY A 15 -10.35 6.18 12.74
CA GLY A 15 -10.44 5.33 11.55
C GLY A 15 -10.29 3.84 11.87
N ARG A 16 -9.37 3.50 12.77
CA ARG A 16 -9.19 2.13 13.28
C ARG A 16 -10.43 1.64 14.03
N GLU A 17 -10.99 2.47 14.88
CA GLU A 17 -12.10 2.09 15.76
C GLU A 17 -13.44 2.05 15.04
N ASN A 18 -13.68 2.99 14.11
CA ASN A 18 -15.00 3.22 13.54
C ASN A 18 -15.11 2.94 12.03
N PHE A 19 -13.99 2.85 11.28
CA PHE A 19 -14.04 2.79 9.81
C PHE A 19 -13.21 1.65 9.21
N GLY A 20 -12.64 0.77 10.05
CA GLY A 20 -11.91 -0.41 9.59
C GLY A 20 -10.53 -0.12 9.01
N ILE A 21 -9.88 1.00 9.37
CA ILE A 21 -8.47 1.24 9.04
C ILE A 21 -7.60 0.23 9.78
N VAL A 22 -6.70 -0.44 9.04
CA VAL A 22 -5.84 -1.50 9.58
C VAL A 22 -4.35 -1.27 9.38
N SER A 23 -3.95 -0.32 8.54
CA SER A 23 -2.53 0.00 8.34
C SER A 23 -2.35 1.39 7.72
N VAL A 24 -1.16 1.96 7.90
CA VAL A 24 -0.71 3.17 7.23
C VAL A 24 0.34 2.79 6.18
N LYS A 25 0.30 3.43 5.00
CA LYS A 25 1.12 3.05 3.85
C LYS A 25 2.18 4.10 3.51
N ALA A 26 3.37 3.62 3.19
CA ALA A 26 4.46 4.37 2.57
C ALA A 26 4.97 3.67 1.32
N GLU A 27 5.60 4.41 0.42
CA GLU A 27 6.14 3.89 -0.84
C GLU A 27 7.58 4.37 -1.03
N PHE A 28 8.52 3.44 -1.09
CA PHE A 28 9.91 3.76 -1.48
C PHE A 28 10.02 4.01 -2.99
N GLU A 29 9.17 3.35 -3.75
CA GLU A 29 9.14 3.44 -5.21
C GLU A 29 8.60 4.79 -5.68
N ALA A 30 7.28 4.95 -5.84
CA ALA A 30 6.68 6.11 -6.51
C ALA A 30 6.76 7.43 -5.71
N GLU A 31 6.77 7.36 -4.38
CA GLU A 31 6.88 8.55 -3.53
C GLU A 31 8.34 8.91 -3.20
N GLY A 32 9.28 7.98 -3.42
CA GLY A 32 10.67 8.16 -2.99
C GLY A 32 10.78 8.49 -1.50
N THR A 33 9.93 7.86 -0.68
CA THR A 33 9.89 8.12 0.77
C THR A 33 11.28 7.93 1.38
N ARG A 34 11.78 8.98 2.02
CA ARG A 34 13.06 8.95 2.73
C ARG A 34 12.93 8.27 4.08
N LEU A 35 14.03 7.77 4.61
CA LEU A 35 14.02 7.04 5.88
C LEU A 35 13.49 7.92 7.04
N GLU A 36 13.89 9.19 7.12
CA GLU A 36 13.41 10.13 8.13
C GLU A 36 11.89 10.40 8.02
N GLU A 37 11.35 10.44 6.80
CA GLU A 37 9.91 10.55 6.57
C GLU A 37 9.18 9.29 7.05
N LEU A 38 9.71 8.11 6.69
CA LEU A 38 9.14 6.84 7.11
C LEU A 38 9.16 6.69 8.64
N LEU A 39 10.24 7.05 9.32
CA LEU A 39 10.32 7.00 10.78
C LEU A 39 9.26 7.89 11.44
N ARG A 40 9.01 9.09 10.89
CA ARG A 40 7.92 9.96 11.38
C ARG A 40 6.54 9.34 11.18
N LEU A 41 6.30 8.72 10.01
CA LEU A 41 5.05 8.03 9.72
C LEU A 41 4.82 6.84 10.66
N VAL A 42 5.88 6.07 10.92
CA VAL A 42 5.88 4.94 11.87
C VAL A 42 5.51 5.42 13.28
N ASP A 43 6.07 6.54 13.73
CA ASP A 43 5.77 7.11 15.05
C ASP A 43 4.28 7.48 15.18
N VAL A 44 3.73 8.14 14.16
CA VAL A 44 2.29 8.49 14.10
C VAL A 44 1.41 7.24 14.06
N ALA A 45 1.73 6.26 13.20
CA ALA A 45 0.94 5.04 13.06
C ALA A 45 0.95 4.21 14.36
N ARG A 46 2.13 4.03 14.98
CA ARG A 46 2.26 3.30 16.25
C ARG A 46 1.50 3.96 17.38
N ALA A 47 1.50 5.29 17.46
CA ALA A 47 0.72 6.03 18.45
C ALA A 47 -0.80 5.81 18.27
N ALA A 48 -1.26 5.59 17.03
CA ALA A 48 -2.64 5.21 16.72
C ALA A 48 -2.92 3.70 16.85
N GLY A 49 -1.90 2.90 17.21
CA GLY A 49 -2.03 1.43 17.31
C GLY A 49 -2.17 0.74 15.96
N LEU A 50 -1.58 1.30 14.89
CA LEU A 50 -1.62 0.77 13.54
C LEU A 50 -0.23 0.30 13.08
N PRO A 51 -0.14 -0.84 12.37
CA PRO A 51 1.06 -1.27 11.67
C PRO A 51 1.31 -0.45 10.40
N ILE A 52 2.45 -0.73 9.77
CA ILE A 52 2.88 -0.09 8.53
C ILE A 52 2.80 -1.09 7.37
N THR A 53 2.39 -0.57 6.21
CA THR A 53 2.54 -1.16 4.89
C THR A 53 3.63 -0.39 4.13
N VAL A 54 4.56 -1.09 3.49
CA VAL A 54 5.59 -0.47 2.65
C VAL A 54 5.58 -1.09 1.25
N LYS A 55 5.46 -0.23 0.23
CA LYS A 55 5.72 -0.60 -1.17
C LYS A 55 7.22 -0.37 -1.42
N ILE A 56 7.95 -1.45 -1.69
CA ILE A 56 9.41 -1.43 -1.93
C ILE A 56 9.74 -1.00 -3.36
N GLY A 57 11.01 -0.73 -3.66
CA GLY A 57 11.46 -0.18 -4.94
C GLY A 57 11.50 -1.17 -6.11
N GLY A 58 11.28 -2.47 -5.86
CA GLY A 58 11.31 -3.49 -6.91
C GLY A 58 11.34 -4.91 -6.36
N CYS A 59 11.26 -5.91 -7.26
CA CYS A 59 11.20 -7.32 -6.86
C CYS A 59 12.42 -7.78 -6.03
N GLU A 60 13.61 -7.28 -6.32
CA GLU A 60 14.86 -7.62 -5.62
C GLU A 60 15.42 -6.46 -4.80
N ALA A 61 14.57 -5.58 -4.26
CA ALA A 61 14.98 -4.44 -3.44
C ALA A 61 15.45 -4.89 -2.04
N ILE A 62 16.56 -5.62 -1.96
CA ILE A 62 17.13 -6.18 -0.72
C ILE A 62 17.33 -5.09 0.35
N ARG A 63 17.82 -3.91 -0.05
CA ARG A 63 18.01 -2.81 0.88
C ARG A 63 16.69 -2.38 1.53
N ASP A 64 15.63 -2.23 0.74
CA ASP A 64 14.32 -1.84 1.22
C ASP A 64 13.71 -2.90 2.16
N LEU A 65 13.92 -4.20 1.82
CA LEU A 65 13.51 -5.31 2.67
C LEU A 65 14.23 -5.29 4.03
N LEU A 66 15.54 -4.99 4.04
CA LEU A 66 16.31 -4.85 5.29
C LEU A 66 15.83 -3.68 6.13
N GLU A 67 15.55 -2.52 5.53
CA GLU A 67 15.01 -1.35 6.22
C GLU A 67 13.59 -1.64 6.75
N ALA A 68 12.73 -2.26 5.93
CA ALA A 68 11.39 -2.67 6.33
C ALA A 68 11.40 -3.64 7.53
N LYS A 69 12.33 -4.61 7.52
CA LYS A 69 12.53 -5.55 8.63
C LYS A 69 12.93 -4.84 9.93
N GLN A 70 13.90 -3.92 9.88
CA GLN A 70 14.32 -3.15 11.06
C GLN A 70 13.21 -2.31 11.66
N ILE A 71 12.33 -1.77 10.82
CA ILE A 71 11.20 -0.94 11.24
C ILE A 71 10.07 -1.81 11.81
N GLY A 72 10.01 -3.09 11.45
CA GLY A 72 8.90 -3.98 11.82
C GLY A 72 7.65 -3.72 10.97
N VAL A 73 7.82 -3.65 9.65
CA VAL A 73 6.73 -3.49 8.70
C VAL A 73 5.88 -4.74 8.66
N ARG A 74 4.55 -4.59 8.72
CA ARG A 74 3.59 -5.72 8.72
C ARG A 74 3.25 -6.21 7.31
N TYR A 75 3.17 -5.30 6.34
CA TYR A 75 2.80 -5.61 4.97
C TYR A 75 3.83 -5.05 4.01
N ILE A 76 4.43 -5.91 3.18
CA ILE A 76 5.41 -5.51 2.17
C ILE A 76 4.84 -5.80 0.79
N VAL A 77 4.93 -4.81 -0.11
CA VAL A 77 4.39 -4.90 -1.46
C VAL A 77 5.50 -4.67 -2.47
N ALA A 78 5.76 -5.64 -3.37
CA ALA A 78 6.67 -5.45 -4.50
C ALA A 78 5.91 -4.85 -5.69
N PRO A 79 6.39 -3.76 -6.32
CA PRO A 79 5.73 -3.15 -7.47
C PRO A 79 5.96 -3.93 -8.77
N MET A 80 5.12 -3.70 -9.78
CA MET A 80 5.33 -4.05 -11.19
C MET A 80 5.80 -5.50 -11.43
N VAL A 81 5.18 -6.48 -10.76
CA VAL A 81 5.52 -7.90 -10.95
C VAL A 81 4.72 -8.44 -12.15
N GLU A 82 5.39 -8.66 -13.28
CA GLU A 82 4.75 -8.96 -14.55
C GLU A 82 5.02 -10.36 -15.10
N SER A 83 5.91 -11.12 -14.47
CA SER A 83 6.26 -12.47 -14.91
C SER A 83 6.50 -13.42 -13.75
N ALA A 84 6.30 -14.73 -13.98
CA ALA A 84 6.63 -15.77 -13.00
C ALA A 84 8.09 -15.68 -12.52
N TYR A 85 9.01 -15.30 -13.42
CA TYR A 85 10.41 -15.08 -13.06
C TYR A 85 10.57 -13.93 -12.08
N ALA A 86 9.92 -12.77 -12.33
CA ALA A 86 9.96 -11.64 -11.41
C ALA A 86 9.35 -11.99 -10.04
N ALA A 87 8.24 -12.72 -10.02
CA ALA A 87 7.64 -13.23 -8.78
C ALA A 87 8.60 -14.16 -8.02
N SER A 88 9.27 -15.09 -8.71
CA SER A 88 10.27 -15.97 -8.11
C SER A 88 11.47 -15.22 -7.54
N LYS A 89 11.90 -14.13 -8.19
CA LYS A 89 12.98 -13.27 -7.69
C LYS A 89 12.56 -12.52 -6.41
N TYR A 90 11.30 -12.04 -6.35
CA TYR A 90 10.76 -11.43 -5.14
C TYR A 90 10.69 -12.42 -3.98
N VAL A 91 10.18 -13.63 -4.22
CA VAL A 91 10.17 -14.72 -3.21
C VAL A 91 11.59 -15.06 -2.73
N ALA A 92 12.55 -15.15 -3.64
CA ALA A 92 13.95 -15.41 -3.28
C ALA A 92 14.54 -14.26 -2.43
N ALA A 93 14.30 -13.00 -2.83
CA ALA A 93 14.78 -11.82 -2.12
C ALA A 93 14.25 -11.74 -0.68
N LYS A 94 12.95 -11.94 -0.49
CA LYS A 94 12.37 -11.95 0.85
C LYS A 94 12.90 -13.09 1.71
N ASN A 95 13.11 -14.28 1.15
CA ASN A 95 13.63 -15.45 1.87
C ASN A 95 15.12 -15.30 2.25
N ILE A 96 15.88 -14.44 1.57
CA ILE A 96 17.24 -14.07 1.97
C ILE A 96 17.19 -13.15 3.21
N VAL A 97 16.24 -12.21 3.26
CA VAL A 97 16.20 -11.19 4.30
C VAL A 97 15.44 -11.65 5.55
N TYR A 98 14.34 -12.37 5.38
CA TYR A 98 13.48 -12.82 6.47
C TYR A 98 13.60 -14.32 6.68
N SER A 99 13.92 -14.74 7.90
CA SER A 99 13.83 -16.15 8.30
C SER A 99 12.37 -16.63 8.28
N GLU A 100 12.15 -17.94 8.26
CA GLU A 100 10.81 -18.54 8.30
C GLU A 100 9.99 -18.10 9.54
N ASP A 101 10.66 -17.85 10.65
CA ASP A 101 10.01 -17.38 11.87
C ASP A 101 9.58 -15.93 11.76
N GLU A 102 10.41 -15.05 11.21
CA GLU A 102 10.11 -13.64 10.98
C GLU A 102 9.00 -13.42 9.94
N GLN A 103 8.88 -14.33 8.98
CA GLN A 103 7.82 -14.29 7.97
C GLN A 103 6.42 -14.51 8.56
N LYS A 104 6.27 -15.03 9.77
CA LYS A 104 4.98 -15.17 10.47
C LYS A 104 4.39 -13.81 10.88
N ASP A 105 5.24 -12.81 11.06
CA ASP A 105 4.85 -11.48 11.50
C ASP A 105 4.74 -10.48 10.34
N THR A 106 5.05 -10.89 9.09
CA THR A 106 5.04 -10.00 7.91
C THR A 106 4.38 -10.71 6.74
N ASP A 107 3.38 -10.07 6.13
CA ASP A 107 2.76 -10.54 4.90
C ASP A 107 3.46 -9.89 3.68
N PHE A 108 3.77 -10.71 2.69
CA PHE A 108 4.47 -10.32 1.47
C PHE A 108 3.52 -10.40 0.28
N LEU A 109 3.24 -9.26 -0.33
CA LEU A 109 2.35 -9.13 -1.47
C LEU A 109 3.11 -8.56 -2.67
N PHE A 110 2.53 -8.67 -3.85
CA PHE A 110 3.05 -7.98 -5.03
C PHE A 110 1.93 -7.30 -5.81
N ASN A 111 2.27 -6.23 -6.54
CA ASN A 111 1.34 -5.52 -7.39
C ASN A 111 1.20 -6.24 -8.75
N MET A 112 -0.04 -6.63 -9.06
CA MET A 112 -0.52 -6.92 -10.40
C MET A 112 -1.22 -5.64 -10.90
N GLU A 113 -0.47 -4.77 -11.54
CA GLU A 113 -0.90 -3.41 -11.87
C GLU A 113 -0.70 -3.02 -13.33
N THR A 114 -0.49 -4.02 -14.21
CA THR A 114 -0.38 -3.83 -15.66
C THR A 114 -1.13 -4.92 -16.41
N ILE A 115 -1.51 -4.63 -17.68
CA ILE A 115 -2.13 -5.65 -18.53
C ILE A 115 -1.19 -6.84 -18.75
N THR A 116 0.12 -6.63 -18.87
CA THR A 116 1.13 -7.69 -19.00
C THR A 116 1.11 -8.60 -17.76
N GLY A 117 1.09 -8.02 -16.56
CA GLY A 117 0.97 -8.79 -15.32
C GLY A 117 -0.34 -9.58 -15.25
N PHE A 118 -1.44 -8.99 -15.69
CA PHE A 118 -2.73 -9.67 -15.72
C PHE A 118 -2.77 -10.81 -16.75
N GLU A 119 -2.21 -10.64 -17.93
CA GLU A 119 -2.11 -11.72 -18.94
C GLU A 119 -1.31 -12.92 -18.41
N ASN A 120 -0.31 -12.67 -17.57
CA ASN A 120 0.52 -13.68 -16.91
C ASN A 120 -0.02 -14.14 -15.53
N ARG A 121 -1.23 -13.72 -15.12
CA ARG A 121 -1.77 -13.89 -13.76
C ARG A 121 -1.71 -15.31 -13.20
N GLU A 122 -2.00 -16.32 -14.01
CA GLU A 122 -1.99 -17.71 -13.57
C GLU A 122 -0.57 -18.14 -13.21
N SER A 123 0.40 -17.88 -14.08
CA SER A 123 1.80 -18.21 -13.84
C SER A 123 2.42 -17.39 -12.69
N LEU A 124 1.95 -16.17 -12.46
CA LEU A 124 2.33 -15.35 -11.30
C LEU A 124 1.86 -15.97 -9.99
N ILE A 125 0.59 -16.40 -9.94
CA ILE A 125 0.02 -17.06 -8.76
C ILE A 125 0.71 -18.40 -8.51
N ASP A 126 0.95 -19.20 -9.55
CA ASP A 126 1.67 -20.48 -9.42
C ASP A 126 3.09 -20.28 -8.85
N ALA A 127 3.78 -19.22 -9.29
CA ALA A 127 5.14 -18.90 -8.82
C ALA A 127 5.21 -18.55 -7.32
N ILE A 128 4.11 -18.04 -6.74
CA ILE A 128 4.03 -17.71 -5.31
C ILE A 128 3.36 -18.80 -4.46
N CYS A 129 2.74 -19.81 -5.07
CA CYS A 129 2.15 -20.96 -4.39
C CYS A 129 3.21 -22.01 -4.05
N THR A 130 4.34 -21.59 -3.50
CA THR A 130 5.46 -22.41 -3.08
C THR A 130 5.65 -22.32 -1.56
N PRO A 131 6.34 -23.28 -0.91
CA PRO A 131 6.74 -23.11 0.49
C PRO A 131 7.50 -21.79 0.68
N ASN A 132 7.13 -21.02 1.69
CA ASN A 132 7.65 -19.67 1.92
C ASN A 132 7.51 -18.74 0.70
N GLY A 133 6.42 -18.90 -0.07
CA GLY A 133 6.05 -18.03 -1.18
C GLY A 133 5.52 -16.64 -0.72
N ALA A 134 4.86 -15.91 -1.59
CA ALA A 134 4.18 -14.68 -1.19
C ALA A 134 2.72 -14.94 -0.77
N ASP A 135 2.18 -14.01 0.04
CA ASP A 135 0.88 -14.18 0.70
C ASP A 135 -0.30 -13.69 -0.15
N GLY A 136 -0.05 -12.81 -1.12
CA GLY A 136 -1.14 -12.26 -1.92
C GLY A 136 -0.75 -11.27 -2.99
N VAL A 137 -1.77 -10.67 -3.55
CA VAL A 137 -1.73 -9.75 -4.69
C VAL A 137 -2.35 -8.41 -4.31
N VAL A 138 -1.79 -7.33 -4.81
CA VAL A 138 -2.41 -6.01 -4.83
C VAL A 138 -2.80 -5.68 -6.28
N PHE A 139 -4.09 -5.50 -6.56
CA PHE A 139 -4.56 -5.05 -7.85
C PHE A 139 -4.57 -3.53 -7.91
N GLY A 140 -3.59 -2.95 -8.64
CA GLY A 140 -3.37 -1.51 -8.74
C GLY A 140 -4.08 -0.90 -9.95
N ARG A 141 -5.30 -0.33 -9.76
CA ARG A 141 -6.17 0.11 -10.87
C ARG A 141 -5.64 1.26 -11.70
N VAL A 142 -4.91 2.21 -11.12
CA VAL A 142 -4.42 3.40 -11.86
C VAL A 142 -3.36 3.01 -12.89
N ASP A 143 -2.35 2.28 -12.46
CA ASP A 143 -1.30 1.81 -13.36
C ASP A 143 -1.83 0.77 -14.35
N PHE A 144 -2.80 -0.03 -13.91
CA PHE A 144 -3.47 -1.01 -14.76
C PHE A 144 -4.13 -0.35 -15.98
N VAL A 145 -5.01 0.65 -15.77
CA VAL A 145 -5.65 1.36 -16.89
C VAL A 145 -4.65 2.15 -17.72
N GLY A 146 -3.61 2.71 -17.06
CA GLY A 146 -2.50 3.40 -17.74
C GLY A 146 -1.74 2.48 -18.68
N SER A 147 -1.45 1.22 -18.28
CA SER A 147 -0.77 0.22 -19.09
C SER A 147 -1.55 -0.20 -20.32
N MET A 148 -2.86 -0.04 -20.31
CA MET A 148 -3.76 -0.28 -21.44
C MET A 148 -3.93 0.96 -22.35
N GLY A 149 -3.31 2.10 -22.00
CA GLY A 149 -3.52 3.37 -22.69
C GLY A 149 -4.91 3.97 -22.46
N TRP A 150 -5.62 3.53 -21.42
CA TRP A 150 -6.95 4.06 -21.10
C TRP A 150 -6.85 5.34 -20.25
N ALA A 151 -7.89 6.18 -20.37
CA ALA A 151 -7.97 7.38 -19.57
C ALA A 151 -8.23 7.06 -18.09
N ARG A 152 -7.72 7.92 -17.19
CA ARG A 152 -7.79 7.71 -15.73
C ARG A 152 -9.24 7.59 -15.20
N ASP A 153 -10.21 8.19 -15.84
CA ASP A 153 -11.63 8.11 -15.45
C ASP A 153 -12.23 6.71 -15.64
N THR A 154 -11.51 5.80 -16.33
CA THR A 154 -11.94 4.41 -16.51
C THR A 154 -11.72 3.52 -15.28
N ILE A 155 -10.96 3.98 -14.27
CA ILE A 155 -10.65 3.19 -13.05
C ILE A 155 -11.91 2.66 -12.32
N ASN A 156 -13.01 3.42 -12.36
CA ASN A 156 -14.28 3.06 -11.72
C ASN A 156 -15.32 2.48 -12.72
N LYS A 157 -14.93 2.26 -13.99
CA LYS A 157 -15.82 1.63 -14.97
C LYS A 157 -15.89 0.12 -14.78
N GLN A 158 -17.03 -0.49 -15.17
CA GLN A 158 -17.23 -1.93 -15.04
C GLN A 158 -16.15 -2.76 -15.71
N GLN A 159 -15.67 -2.34 -16.87
CA GLN A 159 -14.59 -3.03 -17.57
C GLN A 159 -13.30 -3.17 -16.74
N THR A 160 -12.93 -2.16 -15.93
CA THR A 160 -11.78 -2.26 -15.02
C THR A 160 -12.12 -3.13 -13.81
N THR A 161 -13.35 -3.05 -13.32
CA THR A 161 -13.83 -3.90 -12.22
C THR A 161 -13.84 -5.38 -12.63
N ASP A 162 -14.14 -5.71 -13.88
CA ASP A 162 -14.15 -7.10 -14.38
C ASP A 162 -12.77 -7.76 -14.26
N PHE A 163 -11.68 -7.04 -14.54
CA PHE A 163 -10.31 -7.54 -14.31
C PHE A 163 -10.02 -7.79 -12.81
N ALA A 164 -10.50 -6.90 -11.94
CA ALA A 164 -10.37 -7.10 -10.50
C ALA A 164 -11.19 -8.32 -10.02
N LEU A 165 -12.39 -8.57 -10.59
CA LEU A 165 -13.21 -9.74 -10.29
C LEU A 165 -12.53 -11.04 -10.74
N GLU A 166 -11.87 -11.06 -11.90
CA GLU A 166 -11.09 -12.24 -12.34
C GLU A 166 -9.90 -12.48 -11.40
N THR A 167 -9.19 -11.44 -11.02
CA THR A 167 -8.08 -11.54 -10.04
C THR A 167 -8.61 -12.06 -8.70
N ALA A 168 -9.78 -11.62 -8.26
CA ALA A 168 -10.42 -12.10 -7.03
C ALA A 168 -10.76 -13.60 -7.08
N ARG A 169 -11.27 -14.09 -8.20
CA ARG A 169 -11.54 -15.52 -8.39
C ARG A 169 -10.27 -16.36 -8.32
N LEU A 170 -9.20 -15.87 -8.95
CA LEU A 170 -7.90 -16.53 -8.95
C LEU A 170 -7.28 -16.58 -7.54
N CYS A 171 -7.27 -15.45 -6.83
CA CYS A 171 -6.78 -15.38 -5.44
C CYS A 171 -7.60 -16.29 -4.52
N LYS A 172 -8.94 -16.30 -4.66
CA LYS A 172 -9.81 -17.20 -3.89
C LYS A 172 -9.48 -18.66 -4.14
N LYS A 173 -9.28 -19.06 -5.40
CA LYS A 173 -8.92 -20.45 -5.77
C LYS A 173 -7.58 -20.88 -5.20
N ALA A 174 -6.61 -19.96 -5.16
CA ALA A 174 -5.25 -20.21 -4.69
C ALA A 174 -5.07 -19.99 -3.18
N ASP A 175 -6.14 -19.61 -2.48
CA ASP A 175 -6.11 -19.16 -1.06
C ASP A 175 -5.06 -18.06 -0.80
N LYS A 176 -5.00 -17.08 -1.70
CA LYS A 176 -4.12 -15.90 -1.58
C LYS A 176 -4.93 -14.67 -1.20
N GLN A 177 -4.29 -13.77 -0.46
CA GLN A 177 -4.89 -12.47 -0.12
C GLN A 177 -5.05 -11.61 -1.36
N LEU A 178 -6.11 -10.80 -1.39
CA LEU A 178 -6.30 -9.75 -2.41
C LEU A 178 -6.45 -8.39 -1.73
N VAL A 179 -5.69 -7.44 -2.23
CA VAL A 179 -5.83 -6.02 -1.90
C VAL A 179 -6.18 -5.26 -3.18
N MET A 180 -7.05 -4.26 -3.10
CA MET A 180 -7.38 -3.38 -4.24
C MET A 180 -6.94 -1.97 -3.95
N GLY A 181 -6.11 -1.40 -4.84
CA GLY A 181 -5.58 -0.04 -4.76
C GLY A 181 -5.80 0.76 -6.03
N GLY A 182 -5.19 1.95 -6.07
CA GLY A 182 -5.22 2.83 -7.24
C GLY A 182 -6.50 3.67 -7.35
N GLY A 183 -6.42 4.94 -6.90
CA GLY A 183 -7.52 5.90 -7.02
C GLY A 183 -8.79 5.54 -6.25
N VAL A 184 -8.65 4.92 -5.09
CA VAL A 184 -9.78 4.59 -4.22
C VAL A 184 -10.41 5.87 -3.68
N SER A 185 -11.70 6.01 -3.90
CA SER A 185 -12.56 7.13 -3.49
C SER A 185 -13.98 6.63 -3.22
N ILE A 186 -14.88 7.52 -2.85
CA ILE A 186 -16.32 7.21 -2.69
C ILE A 186 -16.90 6.55 -3.96
N GLU A 187 -16.49 7.00 -5.14
CA GLU A 187 -16.92 6.43 -6.43
C GLU A 187 -16.45 4.97 -6.64
N SER A 188 -15.52 4.48 -5.83
CA SER A 188 -15.00 3.12 -5.92
C SER A 188 -15.79 2.11 -5.08
N ILE A 189 -16.73 2.55 -4.25
CA ILE A 189 -17.41 1.70 -3.25
C ILE A 189 -18.14 0.54 -3.91
N ASP A 190 -18.82 0.78 -5.04
CA ASP A 190 -19.55 -0.28 -5.75
C ASP A 190 -18.59 -1.34 -6.32
N ALA A 191 -17.47 -0.92 -6.88
CA ALA A 191 -16.44 -1.85 -7.37
C ALA A 191 -15.84 -2.66 -6.20
N ILE A 192 -15.54 -2.00 -5.06
CA ILE A 192 -15.05 -2.65 -3.85
C ILE A 192 -16.03 -3.72 -3.35
N ARG A 193 -17.34 -3.40 -3.30
CA ARG A 193 -18.39 -4.35 -2.90
C ARG A 193 -18.48 -5.55 -3.83
N GLN A 194 -18.41 -5.34 -5.15
CA GLN A 194 -18.44 -6.41 -6.13
C GLN A 194 -17.25 -7.36 -5.95
N VAL A 195 -16.04 -6.82 -5.81
CA VAL A 195 -14.82 -7.62 -5.63
C VAL A 195 -14.85 -8.36 -4.30
N GLN A 196 -15.29 -7.68 -3.22
CA GLN A 196 -15.39 -8.27 -1.88
C GLN A 196 -16.38 -9.46 -1.83
N ALA A 197 -17.45 -9.44 -2.62
CA ALA A 197 -18.38 -10.56 -2.73
C ALA A 197 -17.71 -11.87 -3.22
N ILE A 198 -16.55 -11.79 -3.88
CA ILE A 198 -15.75 -12.95 -4.30
C ILE A 198 -14.61 -13.19 -3.32
N ARG A 199 -13.67 -12.27 -3.27
CA ARG A 199 -12.52 -12.17 -2.36
C ARG A 199 -11.94 -10.78 -2.39
N LEU A 200 -11.93 -10.09 -1.26
CA LEU A 200 -11.14 -8.88 -1.04
C LEU A 200 -10.83 -8.80 0.45
N ASP A 201 -9.57 -8.88 0.80
CA ASP A 201 -9.13 -8.83 2.19
C ASP A 201 -8.97 -7.38 2.65
N ARG A 202 -8.38 -6.54 1.79
CA ARG A 202 -8.15 -5.11 2.06
C ARG A 202 -8.34 -4.28 0.80
N PHE A 203 -8.56 -2.98 0.99
CA PHE A 203 -8.40 -1.98 -0.07
C PHE A 203 -7.63 -0.78 0.48
N GLU A 204 -7.02 -0.01 -0.42
CA GLU A 204 -6.12 1.05 0.02
C GLU A 204 -6.27 2.35 -0.76
N THR A 205 -6.23 3.47 -0.04
CA THR A 205 -5.91 4.78 -0.59
C THR A 205 -4.39 4.93 -0.72
N ARG A 206 -3.91 6.12 -1.02
CA ARG A 206 -2.46 6.34 -1.10
C ARG A 206 -1.75 6.13 0.25
N LYS A 207 -2.39 6.49 1.36
CA LYS A 207 -1.75 6.49 2.70
C LYS A 207 -2.38 5.56 3.72
N VAL A 208 -3.56 5.03 3.45
CA VAL A 208 -4.32 4.26 4.44
C VAL A 208 -4.84 2.97 3.82
N VAL A 209 -4.77 1.88 4.59
CA VAL A 209 -5.28 0.57 4.21
C VAL A 209 -6.47 0.22 5.10
N PHE A 210 -7.55 -0.26 4.48
CA PHE A 210 -8.78 -0.68 5.13
C PHE A 210 -8.95 -2.20 5.06
N ASP A 211 -9.46 -2.80 6.12
CA ASP A 211 -10.05 -4.14 6.08
C ASP A 211 -11.36 -4.08 5.30
N ALA A 212 -11.48 -4.84 4.22
CA ALA A 212 -12.63 -4.74 3.32
C ALA A 212 -13.94 -5.17 4.01
N GLY A 213 -13.90 -6.23 4.81
CA GLY A 213 -15.09 -6.72 5.51
C GLY A 213 -15.60 -5.74 6.56
N LYS A 214 -14.69 -5.18 7.36
CA LYS A 214 -15.04 -4.21 8.41
C LYS A 214 -15.51 -2.89 7.82
N ALA A 215 -14.74 -2.31 6.90
CA ALA A 215 -15.05 -0.99 6.34
C ALA A 215 -16.38 -0.98 5.58
N LEU A 216 -16.71 -2.05 4.83
CA LEU A 216 -17.97 -2.13 4.10
C LEU A 216 -19.21 -2.37 4.99
N ALA A 217 -19.00 -2.82 6.24
CA ALA A 217 -20.05 -2.97 7.24
C ALA A 217 -20.27 -1.69 8.08
N LEU A 218 -19.40 -0.70 7.94
CA LEU A 218 -19.37 0.57 8.66
C LEU A 218 -19.64 1.74 7.70
N ASP A 219 -19.46 2.97 8.18
CA ASP A 219 -19.52 4.17 7.33
C ASP A 219 -18.20 4.36 6.56
N ILE A 220 -18.09 3.66 5.43
CA ILE A 220 -16.93 3.70 4.56
C ILE A 220 -16.70 5.09 3.95
N GLU A 221 -17.75 5.87 3.69
CA GLU A 221 -17.63 7.19 3.08
C GLU A 221 -16.89 8.15 4.02
N GLU A 222 -17.29 8.18 5.30
CA GLU A 222 -16.59 8.98 6.31
C GLU A 222 -15.15 8.50 6.51
N GLY A 223 -14.93 7.19 6.49
CA GLY A 223 -13.58 6.61 6.55
C GLY A 223 -12.68 7.03 5.38
N LEU A 224 -13.22 7.12 4.17
CA LEU A 224 -12.48 7.60 3.00
C LEU A 224 -12.19 9.11 3.08
N VAL A 225 -13.11 9.92 3.60
CA VAL A 225 -12.86 11.35 3.87
C VAL A 225 -11.74 11.52 4.89
N ASP A 226 -11.73 10.73 5.96
CA ASP A 226 -10.66 10.73 6.96
C ASP A 226 -9.31 10.33 6.35
N ALA A 227 -9.28 9.36 5.46
CA ALA A 227 -8.06 8.95 4.77
C ALA A 227 -7.47 10.08 3.90
N VAL A 228 -8.32 10.83 3.20
CA VAL A 228 -7.89 12.01 2.42
C VAL A 228 -7.38 13.13 3.35
N HIS A 229 -8.07 13.37 4.45
CA HIS A 229 -7.66 14.37 5.44
C HIS A 229 -6.31 13.99 6.10
N PHE A 230 -6.12 12.71 6.43
CA PHE A 230 -4.82 12.22 6.92
C PHE A 230 -3.70 12.48 5.92
N GLU A 231 -3.90 12.13 4.63
CA GLU A 231 -2.91 12.37 3.57
C GLU A 231 -2.58 13.87 3.44
N LEU A 232 -3.58 14.74 3.46
CA LEU A 232 -3.37 16.19 3.42
C LEU A 232 -2.50 16.67 4.60
N LEU A 233 -2.82 16.24 5.83
CA LEU A 233 -2.03 16.62 7.01
C LEU A 233 -0.60 16.06 6.92
N TRP A 234 -0.42 14.86 6.39
CA TRP A 234 0.89 14.30 6.14
C TRP A 234 1.72 15.15 5.18
N LEU A 235 1.17 15.55 4.05
CA LEU A 235 1.84 16.40 3.06
C LEU A 235 2.17 17.78 3.62
N LEU A 236 1.26 18.39 4.37
CA LEU A 236 1.49 19.66 5.05
C LEU A 236 2.63 19.55 6.08
N ASN A 237 2.61 18.51 6.91
CA ASN A 237 3.65 18.26 7.90
C ASN A 237 5.04 18.05 7.26
N LYS A 238 5.10 17.29 6.18
CA LYS A 238 6.30 17.05 5.39
C LYS A 238 6.83 18.36 4.77
N ARG A 239 5.96 19.14 4.15
CA ARG A 239 6.33 20.47 3.61
C ARG A 239 6.92 21.37 4.67
N ASP A 240 6.28 21.47 5.84
CA ASP A 240 6.71 22.36 6.91
C ASP A 240 8.07 21.92 7.50
N TYR A 241 8.34 20.62 7.56
CA TYR A 241 9.64 20.07 7.94
C TYR A 241 10.76 20.53 6.99
N TYR A 242 10.57 20.36 5.67
CA TYR A 242 11.59 20.76 4.70
C TYR A 242 11.74 22.27 4.56
N ASN A 243 10.66 23.03 4.70
CA ASN A 243 10.72 24.50 4.76
C ASN A 243 11.52 24.98 5.97
N GLY A 244 11.41 24.29 7.12
CA GLY A 244 12.22 24.60 8.29
C GLY A 244 13.72 24.47 8.02
N ILE A 245 14.13 23.38 7.39
CA ILE A 245 15.55 23.14 7.01
C ILE A 245 16.03 24.23 6.03
N ALA A 246 15.27 24.49 4.97
CA ALA A 246 15.62 25.51 3.98
C ALA A 246 15.79 26.91 4.62
N HIS A 247 14.91 27.27 5.54
CA HIS A 247 15.00 28.54 6.25
C HIS A 247 16.23 28.67 7.16
N GLU A 248 16.68 27.58 7.79
CA GLU A 248 17.92 27.55 8.56
C GLU A 248 19.15 27.76 7.65
N ASP A 249 19.14 27.12 6.48
CA ASP A 249 20.23 27.28 5.49
C ASP A 249 20.27 28.70 4.93
N GLU A 250 19.13 29.33 4.60
CA GLU A 250 19.04 30.72 4.14
C GLU A 250 19.65 31.69 5.17
N LYS A 251 19.37 31.50 6.47
CA LYS A 251 19.96 32.31 7.52
C LYS A 251 21.49 32.19 7.57
N ARG A 252 22.02 30.96 7.38
CA ARG A 252 23.47 30.73 7.37
C ARG A 252 24.13 31.31 6.14
N ILE A 253 23.50 31.21 4.98
CA ILE A 253 23.96 31.83 3.73
C ILE A 253 24.09 33.34 3.92
N GLY A 254 23.06 34.03 4.42
CA GLY A 254 23.09 35.48 4.66
C GLY A 254 24.07 35.94 5.75
N MET A 255 24.62 35.02 6.55
CA MET A 255 25.73 35.34 7.47
C MET A 255 27.11 35.23 6.80
N LEU A 256 27.21 34.56 5.68
CA LEU A 256 28.45 34.28 4.94
C LEU A 256 28.65 35.26 3.76
N GLU A 257 27.58 35.86 3.24
CA GLU A 257 27.58 36.94 2.24
C GLU A 257 27.86 38.30 2.89
#